data_0ee685f1dccf4c9c74b4699b96a415e6
#
_entry.id   0ee685f1dccf4c9c74b4699b96a415e6
#
_cell.length_a   1.000
_cell.length_b   1.000
_cell.length_c   1.000
_cell.angle_alpha   90.00
_cell.angle_beta   90.00
_cell.angle_gamma   90.00
#
_symmetry.space_group_name_H-M   'P 1'
#
loop_
_entity.id
_entity.type
_entity.pdbx_description
1 polymer ?
#
loop_
_entity_poly.entity_id
_entity_poly.type
_entity_poly.pdbx_seq_one_letter_code
_entity_poly.pdbx_strand_id
1 'polypeptide(L)'
;MDKEWDYFKNRIAEEFNRDKDNFLHRKTIQQCLCPPTKIDSFIQLLKHVNSSVDKFPEVSKVGNPPFTSAHHRHMYYLASMEYFFERTFESADITEIGGGFGNLCHLFKTYYNHTGEYTIVDFPELQEIQKFYLQKNKTYENVTFKNKWHDCKGDLLISTFCIEEISEESRAGIPYDKFKYVYIVYNANAFGVSHIGYFKNLKNKYCDKYTIKHERDPRGRFRFTMEIKK
;
A
#
# COMPACT_ATOMS: atom_id res chain seq x y z
N MET A 1 -1.61 -15.09 -14.35
CA MET A 1 -1.16 -14.09 -13.37
C MET A 1 -0.01 -14.60 -12.51
N ASP A 2 -0.13 -15.77 -11.91
CA ASP A 2 0.92 -16.31 -11.03
C ASP A 2 2.28 -16.54 -11.71
N LYS A 3 2.31 -16.94 -12.99
CA LYS A 3 3.56 -17.18 -13.74
C LYS A 3 4.35 -15.89 -14.05
N GLU A 4 3.68 -14.76 -14.29
CA GLU A 4 4.36 -13.47 -14.51
C GLU A 4 4.97 -12.95 -13.21
N TRP A 5 4.25 -13.09 -12.09
CA TRP A 5 4.78 -12.74 -10.77
C TRP A 5 5.91 -13.65 -10.32
N ASP A 6 5.88 -14.96 -10.66
CA ASP A 6 6.99 -15.86 -10.38
C ASP A 6 8.29 -15.42 -11.08
N TYR A 7 8.18 -14.88 -12.29
CA TYR A 7 9.33 -14.29 -12.98
C TYR A 7 9.81 -13.00 -12.29
N PHE A 8 8.91 -12.06 -11.98
CA PHE A 8 9.30 -10.77 -11.42
C PHE A 8 9.85 -10.88 -10.00
N LYS A 9 9.26 -11.68 -9.11
CA LYS A 9 9.74 -11.84 -7.73
C LYS A 9 11.15 -12.43 -7.68
N ASN A 10 11.45 -13.42 -8.52
CA ASN A 10 12.80 -14.00 -8.59
C ASN A 10 13.82 -12.97 -9.08
N ARG A 11 13.48 -12.23 -10.12
CA ARG A 11 14.35 -11.17 -10.65
C ARG A 11 14.56 -10.01 -9.65
N ILE A 12 13.53 -9.62 -8.94
CA ILE A 12 13.61 -8.62 -7.87
C ILE A 12 14.56 -9.12 -6.77
N ALA A 13 14.43 -10.37 -6.34
CA ALA A 13 15.31 -10.98 -5.34
C ALA A 13 16.76 -11.04 -5.82
N GLU A 14 17.00 -11.40 -7.07
CA GLU A 14 18.34 -11.41 -7.67
C GLU A 14 18.97 -10.00 -7.71
N GLU A 15 18.22 -9.00 -8.17
CA GLU A 15 18.68 -7.62 -8.22
C GLU A 15 18.98 -7.08 -6.82
N PHE A 16 18.14 -7.38 -5.83
CA PHE A 16 18.34 -7.03 -4.44
C PHE A 16 19.60 -7.68 -3.85
N ASN A 17 19.76 -8.99 -4.01
CA ASN A 17 20.91 -9.73 -3.46
C ASN A 17 22.25 -9.30 -4.09
N ARG A 18 22.22 -8.83 -5.36
CA ARG A 18 23.41 -8.33 -6.05
C ARG A 18 23.94 -7.04 -5.44
N ASP A 19 23.05 -6.16 -4.96
CA ASP A 19 23.45 -4.86 -4.41
C ASP A 19 22.36 -4.31 -3.47
N LYS A 20 22.42 -4.77 -2.22
CA LYS A 20 21.42 -4.44 -1.20
C LYS A 20 21.37 -2.95 -0.88
N ASP A 21 22.51 -2.27 -0.93
CA ASP A 21 22.59 -0.85 -0.57
C ASP A 21 21.97 0.08 -1.63
N ASN A 22 22.01 -0.33 -2.89
CA ASN A 22 21.48 0.45 -4.02
C ASN A 22 20.30 -0.24 -4.72
N PHE A 23 19.60 -1.15 -4.06
CA PHE A 23 18.55 -1.95 -4.68
C PHE A 23 17.43 -1.10 -5.31
N LEU A 24 17.08 0.04 -4.71
CA LEU A 24 16.06 0.95 -5.23
C LEU A 24 16.44 1.59 -6.59
N HIS A 25 17.72 1.54 -6.99
CA HIS A 25 18.17 1.99 -8.30
C HIS A 25 18.12 0.90 -9.38
N ARG A 26 17.76 -0.33 -9.04
CA ARG A 26 17.66 -1.45 -9.99
C ARG A 26 16.38 -1.35 -10.82
N LYS A 27 16.51 -1.61 -12.13
CA LYS A 27 15.44 -1.37 -13.12
C LYS A 27 14.15 -2.12 -12.80
N THR A 28 14.23 -3.41 -12.47
CA THR A 28 13.04 -4.22 -12.17
C THR A 28 12.37 -3.74 -10.89
N ILE A 29 13.15 -3.44 -9.86
CA ILE A 29 12.65 -2.90 -8.59
C ILE A 29 11.97 -1.56 -8.80
N GLN A 30 12.56 -0.65 -9.59
CA GLN A 30 11.94 0.62 -9.94
C GLN A 30 10.61 0.45 -10.67
N GLN A 31 10.56 -0.46 -11.64
CA GLN A 31 9.35 -0.71 -12.42
C GLN A 31 8.22 -1.32 -11.59
N CYS A 32 8.53 -2.30 -10.75
CA CYS A 32 7.53 -3.05 -9.99
C CYS A 32 7.16 -2.38 -8.67
N LEU A 33 8.14 -1.90 -7.90
CA LEU A 33 7.91 -1.41 -6.54
C LEU A 33 7.90 0.11 -6.42
N CYS A 34 8.54 0.83 -7.34
CA CYS A 34 8.74 2.28 -7.27
C CYS A 34 8.35 3.02 -8.55
N PRO A 35 7.19 2.78 -9.17
CA PRO A 35 6.85 3.47 -10.41
C PRO A 35 6.84 5.00 -10.20
N PRO A 36 7.41 5.78 -11.13
CA PRO A 36 7.67 7.19 -10.96
C PRO A 36 6.39 8.03 -10.79
N THR A 37 6.43 9.00 -9.90
CA THR A 37 5.37 10.00 -9.69
C THR A 37 6.00 11.40 -9.74
N LYS A 38 5.50 12.28 -10.60
CA LYS A 38 5.97 13.67 -10.69
C LYS A 38 5.50 14.47 -9.47
N ILE A 39 6.32 15.41 -8.99
CA ILE A 39 6.01 16.22 -7.81
C ILE A 39 4.73 17.05 -7.99
N ASP A 40 4.51 17.63 -9.17
CA ASP A 40 3.29 18.39 -9.46
C ASP A 40 2.02 17.53 -9.33
N SER A 41 2.09 16.28 -9.80
CA SER A 41 1.00 15.32 -9.63
C SER A 41 0.75 14.99 -8.16
N PHE A 42 1.80 14.94 -7.34
CA PHE A 42 1.69 14.75 -5.90
C PHE A 42 1.01 15.93 -5.20
N ILE A 43 1.41 17.17 -5.54
CA ILE A 43 0.78 18.38 -5.00
C ILE A 43 -0.72 18.42 -5.34
N GLN A 44 -1.09 18.07 -6.58
CA GLN A 44 -2.50 17.98 -6.97
C GLN A 44 -3.26 16.92 -6.17
N LEU A 45 -2.63 15.78 -5.90
CA LEU A 45 -3.21 14.72 -5.07
C LEU A 45 -3.44 15.17 -3.62
N LEU A 46 -2.47 15.90 -3.02
CA LEU A 46 -2.64 16.45 -1.67
C LEU A 46 -3.78 17.47 -1.60
N LYS A 47 -3.92 18.35 -2.60
CA LYS A 47 -5.05 19.27 -2.70
C LYS A 47 -6.40 18.57 -2.77
N HIS A 48 -6.46 17.44 -3.46
CA HIS A 48 -7.68 16.63 -3.54
C HIS A 48 -8.15 16.12 -2.18
N VAL A 49 -7.24 15.86 -1.26
CA VAL A 49 -7.54 15.44 0.12
C VAL A 49 -7.35 16.57 1.14
N ASN A 50 -7.42 17.80 0.72
CA ASN A 50 -7.28 18.98 1.59
C ASN A 50 -6.04 18.94 2.50
N SER A 51 -4.95 18.37 2.00
CA SER A 51 -3.68 18.26 2.71
C SER A 51 -2.63 19.16 2.09
N SER A 52 -1.65 19.59 2.89
CA SER A 52 -0.54 20.42 2.43
C SER A 52 0.77 19.64 2.33
N VAL A 53 1.68 20.15 1.51
CA VAL A 53 3.05 19.62 1.41
C VAL A 53 3.82 19.79 2.73
N ASP A 54 3.52 20.85 3.46
CA ASP A 54 4.21 21.18 4.72
C ASP A 54 3.97 20.14 5.82
N LYS A 55 2.88 19.38 5.74
CA LYS A 55 2.62 18.24 6.60
C LYS A 55 3.70 17.16 6.48
N PHE A 56 4.40 17.12 5.33
CA PHE A 56 5.43 16.13 5.02
C PHE A 56 6.75 16.84 4.67
N PRO A 57 7.43 17.46 5.64
CA PRO A 57 8.56 18.37 5.37
C PRO A 57 9.76 17.73 4.67
N GLU A 58 9.91 16.43 4.74
CA GLU A 58 11.01 15.72 4.09
C GLU A 58 10.86 15.63 2.57
N VAL A 59 9.68 15.89 2.03
CA VAL A 59 9.45 15.92 0.57
C VAL A 59 10.39 16.88 -0.13
N SER A 60 10.68 18.02 0.50
CA SER A 60 11.58 19.04 -0.05
C SER A 60 13.07 18.65 0.02
N LYS A 61 13.43 17.68 0.84
CA LYS A 61 14.82 17.23 1.06
C LYS A 61 15.19 15.99 0.23
N VAL A 62 14.19 15.29 -0.30
CA VAL A 62 14.41 14.06 -1.05
C VAL A 62 14.82 14.39 -2.48
N GLY A 63 16.10 14.67 -2.68
CA GLY A 63 16.68 15.09 -3.98
C GLY A 63 16.95 13.94 -4.95
N ASN A 64 16.65 12.68 -4.63
CA ASN A 64 17.02 11.54 -5.46
C ASN A 64 15.78 10.83 -6.00
N PRO A 65 15.57 10.83 -7.34
CA PRO A 65 14.56 9.98 -7.98
C PRO A 65 14.76 8.57 -7.62
N PRO A 66 14.41 7.51 -7.69
CA PRO A 66 13.14 6.88 -7.67
C PRO A 66 12.50 6.79 -6.28
N PHE A 67 13.31 6.93 -5.22
CA PHE A 67 12.84 6.91 -3.82
C PHE A 67 11.77 8.01 -3.59
N THR A 68 12.04 9.20 -4.08
CA THR A 68 11.13 10.35 -4.02
C THR A 68 9.73 10.03 -4.54
N SER A 69 9.64 9.33 -5.65
CA SER A 69 8.36 9.07 -6.32
C SER A 69 7.44 8.14 -5.54
N ALA A 70 7.98 7.04 -5.01
CA ALA A 70 7.22 6.11 -4.18
C ALA A 70 6.84 6.77 -2.85
N HIS A 71 7.75 7.52 -2.27
CA HIS A 71 7.56 8.24 -1.02
C HIS A 71 6.40 9.25 -1.13
N HIS A 72 6.41 10.11 -2.16
CA HIS A 72 5.32 11.06 -2.43
C HIS A 72 3.97 10.38 -2.61
N ARG A 73 3.94 9.26 -3.31
CA ARG A 73 2.71 8.50 -3.52
C ARG A 73 2.17 7.92 -2.22
N HIS A 74 3.02 7.35 -1.38
CA HIS A 74 2.61 6.78 -0.11
C HIS A 74 2.23 7.87 0.91
N MET A 75 2.87 9.03 0.91
CA MET A 75 2.42 10.19 1.68
C MET A 75 1.01 10.63 1.29
N TYR A 76 0.68 10.64 0.00
CA TYR A 76 -0.68 10.89 -0.44
C TYR A 76 -1.66 9.84 0.10
N TYR A 77 -1.28 8.56 0.15
CA TYR A 77 -2.17 7.53 0.71
C TYR A 77 -2.39 7.72 2.20
N LEU A 78 -1.36 8.11 2.96
CA LEU A 78 -1.53 8.47 4.37
C LEU A 78 -2.52 9.64 4.54
N ALA A 79 -2.30 10.75 3.85
CA ALA A 79 -3.19 11.90 3.88
C ALA A 79 -4.61 11.56 3.41
N SER A 80 -4.72 10.68 2.42
CA SER A 80 -5.99 10.19 1.90
C SER A 80 -6.75 9.35 2.93
N MET A 81 -6.07 8.46 3.66
CA MET A 81 -6.69 7.68 4.75
C MET A 81 -7.22 8.59 5.85
N GLU A 82 -6.44 9.57 6.32
CA GLU A 82 -6.91 10.56 7.30
C GLU A 82 -8.16 11.29 6.80
N TYR A 83 -8.14 11.76 5.57
CA TYR A 83 -9.27 12.51 4.98
C TYR A 83 -10.55 11.67 4.89
N PHE A 84 -10.44 10.38 4.47
CA PHE A 84 -11.62 9.55 4.27
C PHE A 84 -12.18 8.95 5.54
N PHE A 85 -11.34 8.70 6.53
CA PHE A 85 -11.75 8.11 7.81
C PHE A 85 -11.83 9.13 8.93
N GLU A 86 -11.48 10.39 8.67
CA GLU A 86 -11.52 11.51 9.63
C GLU A 86 -10.76 11.19 10.95
N ARG A 87 -9.64 10.44 10.81
CA ARG A 87 -8.83 9.99 11.93
C ARG A 87 -7.40 9.64 11.54
N THR A 88 -6.51 9.63 12.53
CA THR A 88 -5.18 9.02 12.44
C THR A 88 -5.21 7.55 12.88
N PHE A 89 -4.16 6.81 12.56
CA PHE A 89 -4.02 5.38 12.86
C PHE A 89 -2.77 5.09 13.72
N GLU A 90 -2.44 5.98 14.65
CA GLU A 90 -1.20 5.92 15.45
C GLU A 90 -1.05 4.65 16.29
N SER A 91 -2.14 4.13 16.85
CA SER A 91 -2.15 2.92 17.68
C SER A 91 -2.96 1.77 17.07
N ALA A 92 -3.34 1.88 15.81
CA ALA A 92 -4.15 0.88 15.14
C ALA A 92 -3.33 -0.36 14.80
N ASP A 93 -3.93 -1.55 14.88
CA ASP A 93 -3.35 -2.76 14.29
C ASP A 93 -3.60 -2.74 12.77
N ILE A 94 -2.52 -2.68 11.99
CA ILE A 94 -2.56 -2.52 10.54
C ILE A 94 -2.15 -3.81 9.85
N THR A 95 -2.89 -4.19 8.81
CA THR A 95 -2.46 -5.21 7.85
C THR A 95 -2.33 -4.59 6.47
N GLU A 96 -1.15 -4.69 5.85
CA GLU A 96 -0.88 -4.29 4.47
C GLU A 96 -0.73 -5.52 3.59
N ILE A 97 -1.52 -5.63 2.51
CA ILE A 97 -1.37 -6.66 1.48
C ILE A 97 -0.62 -6.06 0.29
N GLY A 98 0.57 -6.61 0.01
CA GLY A 98 1.47 -6.10 -1.01
C GLY A 98 2.27 -4.88 -0.54
N GLY A 99 3.21 -5.10 0.39
CA GLY A 99 3.98 -4.03 1.04
C GLY A 99 5.07 -3.38 0.16
N GLY A 100 5.25 -3.85 -1.09
CA GLY A 100 6.29 -3.36 -1.98
C GLY A 100 7.68 -3.52 -1.36
N PHE A 101 8.40 -2.43 -1.13
CA PHE A 101 9.69 -2.47 -0.41
C PHE A 101 9.59 -2.04 1.07
N GLY A 102 8.37 -1.89 1.62
CA GLY A 102 8.12 -1.54 3.03
C GLY A 102 7.97 -0.04 3.31
N ASN A 103 7.91 0.80 2.27
CA ASN A 103 7.91 2.25 2.44
C ASN A 103 6.63 2.80 3.11
N LEU A 104 5.46 2.20 2.89
CA LEU A 104 4.24 2.68 3.55
C LEU A 104 4.29 2.40 5.06
N CYS A 105 4.73 1.21 5.46
CA CYS A 105 5.02 0.87 6.86
C CYS A 105 6.03 1.85 7.48
N HIS A 106 7.15 2.13 6.79
CA HIS A 106 8.14 3.11 7.24
C HIS A 106 7.50 4.48 7.50
N LEU A 107 6.63 4.96 6.60
CA LEU A 107 5.95 6.24 6.76
C LEU A 107 4.98 6.26 7.95
N PHE A 108 4.23 5.18 8.19
CA PHE A 108 3.41 5.06 9.40
C PHE A 108 4.26 5.20 10.66
N LYS A 109 5.40 4.51 10.71
CA LYS A 109 6.32 4.56 11.86
C LYS A 109 6.93 5.94 12.06
N THR A 110 7.25 6.68 11.00
CA THR A 110 7.95 7.98 11.09
C THR A 110 7.02 9.18 11.21
N TYR A 111 5.89 9.22 10.49
CA TYR A 111 5.00 10.38 10.50
C TYR A 111 3.87 10.29 11.52
N TYR A 112 3.41 9.08 11.85
CA TYR A 112 2.38 8.89 12.87
C TYR A 112 2.93 8.39 14.20
N ASN A 113 4.25 8.14 14.32
CA ASN A 113 4.82 7.47 15.48
C ASN A 113 4.03 6.20 15.83
N HIS A 114 3.67 5.43 14.80
CA HIS A 114 2.76 4.29 14.90
C HIS A 114 3.32 3.26 15.89
N THR A 115 2.51 2.90 16.89
CA THR A 115 2.88 2.02 18.01
C THR A 115 2.20 0.65 17.96
N GLY A 116 1.10 0.52 17.21
CA GLY A 116 0.38 -0.75 17.02
C GLY A 116 1.19 -1.81 16.27
N GLU A 117 0.63 -2.99 16.12
CA GLU A 117 1.20 -4.04 15.25
C GLU A 117 1.04 -3.64 13.78
N TYR A 118 2.09 -3.80 12.97
CA TYR A 118 2.04 -3.63 11.53
C TYR A 118 2.37 -4.96 10.85
N THR A 119 1.36 -5.60 10.28
CA THR A 119 1.53 -6.86 9.55
C THR A 119 1.65 -6.58 8.04
N ILE A 120 2.74 -7.04 7.43
CA ILE A 120 2.91 -7.03 5.97
C ILE A 120 2.67 -8.44 5.43
N VAL A 121 1.73 -8.57 4.50
CA VAL A 121 1.43 -9.82 3.81
C VAL A 121 1.97 -9.72 2.38
N ASP A 122 2.99 -10.51 2.07
CA ASP A 122 3.66 -10.48 0.78
C ASP A 122 4.37 -11.80 0.49
N PHE A 123 4.98 -11.94 -0.69
CA PHE A 123 5.84 -13.06 -1.03
C PHE A 123 7.10 -13.07 -0.17
N PRO A 124 7.63 -14.26 0.21
CA PRO A 124 8.84 -14.36 1.03
C PRO A 124 10.02 -13.57 0.46
N GLU A 125 10.18 -13.56 -0.86
CA GLU A 125 11.26 -12.86 -1.56
C GLU A 125 11.17 -11.35 -1.37
N LEU A 126 9.96 -10.78 -1.34
CA LEU A 126 9.74 -9.36 -1.09
C LEU A 126 9.87 -9.01 0.40
N GLN A 127 9.48 -9.94 1.28
CA GLN A 127 9.65 -9.75 2.73
C GLN A 127 11.11 -9.54 3.13
N GLU A 128 12.08 -10.17 2.46
CA GLU A 128 13.50 -9.95 2.72
C GLU A 128 13.92 -8.51 2.39
N ILE A 129 13.40 -7.94 1.31
CA ILE A 129 13.62 -6.54 0.93
C ILE A 129 12.98 -5.60 1.96
N GLN A 130 11.74 -5.88 2.36
CA GLN A 130 11.00 -5.11 3.35
C GLN A 130 11.72 -5.11 4.70
N LYS A 131 12.16 -6.27 5.18
CA LYS A 131 12.94 -6.40 6.42
C LYS A 131 14.21 -5.57 6.36
N PHE A 132 15.00 -5.72 5.29
CA PHE A 132 16.23 -4.97 5.10
C PHE A 132 15.98 -3.46 5.11
N TYR A 133 14.97 -2.99 4.35
CA TYR A 133 14.62 -1.58 4.26
C TYR A 133 14.19 -1.00 5.61
N LEU A 134 13.31 -1.69 6.33
CA LEU A 134 12.79 -1.24 7.62
C LEU A 134 13.87 -1.26 8.71
N GLN A 135 14.76 -2.27 8.72
CA GLN A 135 15.89 -2.33 9.63
C GLN A 135 16.88 -1.18 9.37
N LYS A 136 17.24 -0.93 8.11
CA LYS A 136 18.14 0.16 7.71
C LYS A 136 17.58 1.53 8.13
N ASN A 137 16.27 1.71 8.11
CA ASN A 137 15.58 2.94 8.50
C ASN A 137 15.13 2.96 9.98
N LYS A 138 15.48 1.95 10.78
CA LYS A 138 15.12 1.84 12.21
C LYS A 138 13.61 1.88 12.48
N THR A 139 12.81 1.32 11.59
CA THR A 139 11.34 1.29 11.66
C THR A 139 10.77 -0.13 11.65
N TYR A 140 11.59 -1.10 12.05
CA TYR A 140 11.25 -2.53 12.04
C TYR A 140 10.46 -2.97 13.29
N GLU A 141 10.43 -2.16 14.35
CA GLU A 141 9.77 -2.51 15.61
C GLU A 141 8.26 -2.73 15.43
N ASN A 142 7.72 -3.78 16.06
CA ASN A 142 6.32 -4.20 15.97
C ASN A 142 5.85 -4.44 14.51
N VAL A 143 6.76 -4.98 13.66
CA VAL A 143 6.41 -5.38 12.29
C VAL A 143 6.45 -6.89 12.18
N THR A 144 5.34 -7.46 11.70
CA THR A 144 5.16 -8.89 11.46
C THR A 144 5.04 -9.16 9.96
N PHE A 145 5.57 -10.29 9.49
CA PHE A 145 5.51 -10.69 8.08
C PHE A 145 4.73 -12.00 7.94
N LYS A 146 3.81 -12.03 6.99
CA LYS A 146 2.98 -13.21 6.66
C LYS A 146 2.99 -13.44 5.15
N ASN A 147 2.84 -14.69 4.75
CA ASN A 147 2.69 -15.08 3.34
C ASN A 147 1.25 -15.44 2.97
N LYS A 148 0.31 -15.31 3.92
CA LYS A 148 -1.11 -15.58 3.72
C LYS A 148 -1.93 -14.56 4.51
N TRP A 149 -3.07 -14.14 3.94
CA TRP A 149 -3.99 -13.16 4.55
C TRP A 149 -5.17 -13.75 5.31
N HIS A 150 -5.43 -15.06 5.20
CA HIS A 150 -6.65 -15.69 5.76
C HIS A 150 -6.83 -15.46 7.26
N ASP A 151 -5.74 -15.41 8.02
CA ASP A 151 -5.74 -15.22 9.46
C ASP A 151 -5.45 -13.77 9.87
N CYS A 152 -5.48 -12.85 8.93
CA CYS A 152 -5.26 -11.44 9.21
C CYS A 152 -6.53 -10.82 9.80
N LYS A 153 -6.31 -9.92 10.74
CA LYS A 153 -7.33 -9.12 11.42
C LYS A 153 -6.68 -7.86 11.96
N GLY A 154 -7.45 -6.88 12.33
CA GLY A 154 -6.93 -5.66 12.93
C GLY A 154 -7.92 -4.50 12.80
N ASP A 155 -7.40 -3.30 12.97
CA ASP A 155 -8.20 -2.10 12.79
C ASP A 155 -8.26 -1.68 11.32
N LEU A 156 -7.14 -1.70 10.60
CA LEU A 156 -7.02 -1.19 9.24
C LEU A 156 -6.40 -2.23 8.30
N LEU A 157 -7.09 -2.52 7.21
CA LEU A 157 -6.55 -3.23 6.04
C LEU A 157 -6.16 -2.24 4.96
N ILE A 158 -4.93 -2.34 4.47
CA ILE A 158 -4.42 -1.52 3.36
C ILE A 158 -3.99 -2.42 2.21
N SER A 159 -4.30 -2.02 0.98
CA SER A 159 -3.64 -2.55 -0.20
C SER A 159 -3.54 -1.49 -1.29
N THR A 160 -2.34 -1.32 -1.83
CA THR A 160 -2.08 -0.35 -2.89
C THR A 160 -1.49 -1.07 -4.10
N PHE A 161 -2.31 -1.23 -5.16
CA PHE A 161 -1.95 -1.89 -6.42
C PHE A 161 -1.53 -3.36 -6.32
N CYS A 162 -1.97 -4.07 -5.30
CA CYS A 162 -1.68 -5.50 -5.15
C CYS A 162 -2.93 -6.37 -5.38
N ILE A 163 -4.10 -5.95 -4.91
CA ILE A 163 -5.32 -6.78 -5.00
C ILE A 163 -5.69 -7.13 -6.44
N GLU A 164 -5.47 -6.22 -7.40
CA GLU A 164 -5.72 -6.51 -8.81
C GLU A 164 -4.76 -7.54 -9.41
N GLU A 165 -3.63 -7.79 -8.76
CA GLU A 165 -2.61 -8.75 -9.19
C GLU A 165 -2.85 -10.15 -8.62
N ILE A 166 -3.71 -10.27 -7.59
CA ILE A 166 -4.08 -11.53 -6.96
C ILE A 166 -5.19 -12.20 -7.77
N SER A 167 -5.14 -13.52 -7.95
CA SER A 167 -6.21 -14.28 -8.63
C SER A 167 -7.56 -14.10 -7.93
N GLU A 168 -8.66 -14.19 -8.67
CA GLU A 168 -10.00 -14.01 -8.12
C GLU A 168 -10.32 -15.01 -7.01
N GLU A 169 -9.91 -16.25 -7.18
CA GLU A 169 -10.05 -17.30 -6.17
C GLU A 169 -9.32 -16.93 -4.87
N SER A 170 -8.07 -16.47 -4.99
CA SER A 170 -7.27 -16.06 -3.84
C SER A 170 -7.82 -14.81 -3.17
N ARG A 171 -8.33 -13.82 -3.94
CA ARG A 171 -8.99 -12.61 -3.40
C ARG A 171 -10.23 -12.91 -2.59
N ALA A 172 -10.98 -13.96 -2.93
CA ALA A 172 -12.17 -14.37 -2.20
C ALA A 172 -11.87 -14.74 -0.73
N GLY A 173 -10.64 -15.15 -0.43
CA GLY A 173 -10.17 -15.46 0.92
C GLY A 173 -9.70 -14.29 1.75
N ILE A 174 -9.74 -13.04 1.24
CA ILE A 174 -9.36 -11.86 2.04
C ILE A 174 -10.46 -11.57 3.07
N PRO A 175 -10.12 -11.56 4.39
CA PRO A 175 -11.12 -11.44 5.46
C PRO A 175 -11.49 -9.99 5.74
N TYR A 176 -12.12 -9.29 4.78
CA TYR A 176 -12.49 -7.88 4.91
C TYR A 176 -13.31 -7.55 6.15
N ASP A 177 -14.14 -8.48 6.59
CA ASP A 177 -15.04 -8.33 7.75
C ASP A 177 -14.33 -8.44 9.12
N LYS A 178 -13.04 -8.73 9.13
CA LYS A 178 -12.18 -8.73 10.32
C LYS A 178 -11.50 -7.38 10.58
N PHE A 179 -11.79 -6.37 9.75
CA PHE A 179 -11.21 -5.03 9.86
C PHE A 179 -12.29 -3.98 10.09
N LYS A 180 -11.99 -2.95 10.88
CA LYS A 180 -12.89 -1.80 11.08
C LYS A 180 -12.85 -0.86 9.89
N TYR A 181 -11.66 -0.73 9.29
CA TYR A 181 -11.37 0.14 8.16
C TYR A 181 -10.67 -0.64 7.05
N VAL A 182 -11.04 -0.36 5.81
CA VAL A 182 -10.38 -0.94 4.63
C VAL A 182 -10.05 0.20 3.65
N TYR A 183 -8.80 0.27 3.21
CA TYR A 183 -8.31 1.23 2.24
C TYR A 183 -7.59 0.52 1.10
N ILE A 184 -8.17 0.59 -0.09
CA ILE A 184 -7.62 -0.07 -1.28
C ILE A 184 -7.48 0.96 -2.41
N VAL A 185 -6.31 0.99 -3.04
CA VAL A 185 -6.08 1.72 -4.29
C VAL A 185 -5.74 0.72 -5.39
N TYR A 186 -6.41 0.81 -6.53
CA TYR A 186 -6.24 -0.14 -7.61
C TYR A 186 -6.42 0.51 -9.00
N ASN A 187 -5.91 -0.14 -10.04
CA ASN A 187 -6.19 0.20 -11.42
C ASN A 187 -7.47 -0.52 -11.88
N ALA A 188 -8.37 0.23 -12.54
CA ALA A 188 -9.63 -0.33 -13.05
C ALA A 188 -9.40 -1.51 -13.99
N ASN A 189 -8.39 -1.38 -14.84
CA ASN A 189 -7.98 -2.41 -15.79
C ASN A 189 -6.49 -2.71 -15.54
N ALA A 190 -6.20 -3.90 -15.11
CA ALA A 190 -4.84 -4.42 -14.98
C ALA A 190 -4.79 -5.82 -15.59
N PHE A 191 -3.69 -6.16 -16.23
CA PHE A 191 -3.46 -7.48 -16.85
C PHE A 191 -4.58 -7.93 -17.81
N GLY A 192 -5.19 -6.98 -18.53
CA GLY A 192 -6.30 -7.26 -19.46
C GLY A 192 -7.65 -7.56 -18.80
N VAL A 193 -7.76 -7.44 -17.49
CA VAL A 193 -8.98 -7.73 -16.71
C VAL A 193 -9.54 -6.46 -16.09
N SER A 194 -10.87 -6.28 -16.15
CA SER A 194 -11.55 -5.20 -15.41
C SER A 194 -11.86 -5.62 -13.98
N HIS A 195 -11.36 -4.85 -13.02
CA HIS A 195 -11.55 -5.10 -11.59
C HIS A 195 -12.75 -4.37 -10.98
N ILE A 196 -13.42 -3.49 -11.75
CA ILE A 196 -14.57 -2.70 -11.27
C ILE A 196 -15.70 -3.60 -10.78
N GLY A 197 -15.98 -4.71 -11.50
CA GLY A 197 -17.00 -5.69 -11.13
C GLY A 197 -16.76 -6.30 -9.77
N TYR A 198 -15.52 -6.70 -9.49
CA TYR A 198 -15.12 -7.25 -8.18
C TYR A 198 -15.43 -6.28 -7.04
N PHE A 199 -15.04 -5.02 -7.15
CA PHE A 199 -15.28 -4.02 -6.10
C PHE A 199 -16.75 -3.62 -5.98
N LYS A 200 -17.53 -3.66 -7.07
CA LYS A 200 -18.99 -3.51 -6.99
C LYS A 200 -19.64 -4.66 -6.20
N ASN A 201 -19.23 -5.89 -6.45
CA ASN A 201 -19.73 -7.07 -5.73
C ASN A 201 -19.32 -6.99 -4.24
N LEU A 202 -18.09 -6.57 -3.95
CA LEU A 202 -17.62 -6.36 -2.58
C LEU A 202 -18.47 -5.31 -1.86
N LYS A 203 -18.78 -4.18 -2.53
CA LYS A 203 -19.68 -3.15 -2.00
C LYS A 203 -21.05 -3.73 -1.68
N ASN A 204 -21.65 -4.48 -2.58
CA ASN A 204 -22.98 -5.09 -2.36
C ASN A 204 -22.96 -6.08 -1.20
N LYS A 205 -21.87 -6.88 -1.06
CA LYS A 205 -21.73 -7.86 0.01
C LYS A 205 -21.65 -7.24 1.41
N TYR A 206 -21.06 -6.05 1.53
CA TYR A 206 -20.73 -5.44 2.82
C TYR A 206 -21.50 -4.16 3.15
N CYS A 207 -22.39 -3.70 2.28
CA CYS A 207 -23.12 -2.43 2.45
C CYS A 207 -23.98 -2.36 3.72
N ASP A 208 -24.44 -3.47 4.26
CA ASP A 208 -25.21 -3.48 5.51
C ASP A 208 -24.36 -3.20 6.74
N LYS A 209 -23.12 -3.68 6.72
CA LYS A 209 -22.18 -3.57 7.86
C LYS A 209 -21.27 -2.35 7.77
N TYR A 210 -20.98 -1.87 6.56
CA TYR A 210 -19.98 -0.82 6.32
C TYR A 210 -20.57 0.36 5.53
N THR A 211 -20.07 1.56 5.86
CA THR A 211 -20.13 2.71 4.96
C THR A 211 -19.04 2.55 3.92
N ILE A 212 -19.40 2.52 2.62
CA ILE A 212 -18.47 2.22 1.53
C ILE A 212 -18.45 3.35 0.53
N LYS A 213 -17.26 3.90 0.27
CA LYS A 213 -17.00 4.85 -0.82
C LYS A 213 -16.17 4.17 -1.90
N HIS A 214 -16.48 4.44 -3.16
CA HIS A 214 -15.78 3.90 -4.32
C HIS A 214 -15.63 5.02 -5.35
N GLU A 215 -14.46 5.61 -5.45
CA GLU A 215 -14.20 6.87 -6.13
C GLU A 215 -12.98 6.79 -7.04
N ARG A 216 -12.88 7.71 -8.00
CA ARG A 216 -11.65 7.94 -8.75
C ARG A 216 -10.83 9.04 -8.12
N ASP A 217 -9.51 8.84 -8.02
CA ASP A 217 -8.58 9.91 -7.72
C ASP A 217 -8.32 10.80 -8.96
N PRO A 218 -7.70 11.98 -8.81
CA PRO A 218 -7.38 12.88 -9.93
C PRO A 218 -6.51 12.25 -11.03
N ARG A 219 -5.84 11.15 -10.76
CA ARG A 219 -5.02 10.40 -11.72
C ARG A 219 -5.77 9.27 -12.42
N GLY A 220 -7.09 9.17 -12.18
CA GLY A 220 -7.95 8.16 -12.78
C GLY A 220 -7.88 6.76 -12.14
N ARG A 221 -7.14 6.61 -11.04
CA ARG A 221 -7.10 5.37 -10.25
C ARG A 221 -8.33 5.26 -9.38
N PHE A 222 -8.72 4.04 -9.04
CA PHE A 222 -9.84 3.82 -8.14
C PHE A 222 -9.35 3.66 -6.71
N ARG A 223 -10.11 4.26 -5.80
CA ARG A 223 -10.01 4.06 -4.36
C ARG A 223 -11.30 3.45 -3.86
N PHE A 224 -11.16 2.40 -3.07
CA PHE A 224 -12.24 1.72 -2.38
C PHE A 224 -11.98 1.78 -0.88
N THR A 225 -12.92 2.37 -0.14
CA THR A 225 -12.83 2.47 1.31
C THR A 225 -14.05 1.86 1.96
N MET A 226 -13.84 1.18 3.10
CA MET A 226 -14.90 0.68 3.96
C MET A 226 -14.63 1.13 5.39
N GLU A 227 -15.68 1.59 6.08
CA GLU A 227 -15.67 1.92 7.50
C GLU A 227 -16.86 1.24 8.16
N ILE A 228 -16.64 0.55 9.31
CA ILE A 228 -17.72 -0.11 10.04
C ILE A 228 -18.75 0.92 10.48
N LYS A 229 -20.04 0.64 10.24
CA LYS A 229 -21.13 1.51 10.69
C LYS A 229 -21.18 1.54 12.22
N LYS A 230 -21.39 2.73 12.76
CA LYS A 230 -21.59 2.95 14.19
C LYS A 230 -22.98 2.50 14.62
#